data_c899ae65a7bc2e38a9699f0c75b7459e
#
_entry.id   c899ae65a7bc2e38a9699f0c75b7459e
#
_cell.length_a   1.000
_cell.length_b   1.000
_cell.length_c   1.000
_cell.angle_alpha   90.00
_cell.angle_beta   90.00
_cell.angle_gamma   90.00
#
_symmetry.space_group_name_H-M   'P 1'
#
loop_
_entity.id
_entity.type
_entity.pdbx_description
1 polymer ?
#
loop_
_entity_poly.entity_id
_entity_poly.type
_entity_poly.pdbx_seq_one_letter_code
_entity_poly.pdbx_strand_id
1 'polypeptide(L)'
;ATGDVDFDGNVHIKGNVLAGFKVKASGNVVVDGVVEGAEITAGGNIILQRGIQGMNKGVLTAGGNIASNFIENARVIAGKDIDTDAIMHSKVTARGNIEIHGRNGYLIGGFVRAGNLISAKTIGSDMGTNTIIGVGSDPELLIELDNIMKQINKESKDKEQLYQLISLLRRKQDTEGKLEPDKVEMLQKAMKNMILLDNSINKHKNEYNAKSELLVENKDARIKVNGSIYPGVKIEIGDICLFIRDKNNFCQYVLKDGEVTRINL
;
A
#
# COMPACT_ATOMS: atom_id res chain seq x y z
N ALA A 1 -3.28 30.09 12.95
CA ALA A 1 -3.50 28.78 12.30
C ALA A 1 -4.65 28.93 11.34
N THR A 2 -4.47 28.56 10.09
CA THR A 2 -5.48 28.72 9.03
C THR A 2 -6.49 27.56 8.95
N GLY A 3 -6.35 26.52 9.78
CA GLY A 3 -7.20 25.33 9.71
C GLY A 3 -6.89 24.42 8.50
N ASP A 4 -7.85 23.57 8.15
CA ASP A 4 -7.77 22.75 6.93
C ASP A 4 -7.83 23.61 5.69
N VAL A 5 -7.15 23.20 4.62
CA VAL A 5 -7.10 23.88 3.33
C VAL A 5 -7.70 22.97 2.26
N ASP A 6 -8.73 23.46 1.54
CA ASP A 6 -9.25 22.83 0.31
C ASP A 6 -9.30 23.95 -0.76
N PHE A 7 -8.48 23.80 -1.80
CA PHE A 7 -8.27 24.86 -2.78
C PHE A 7 -8.20 24.30 -4.21
N ASP A 8 -8.95 24.94 -5.10
CA ASP A 8 -8.89 24.66 -6.53
C ASP A 8 -7.75 25.44 -7.19
N GLY A 9 -6.58 24.82 -7.25
CA GLY A 9 -5.34 25.38 -7.76
C GLY A 9 -4.11 24.89 -7.01
N ASN A 10 -3.03 25.67 -7.05
CA ASN A 10 -1.78 25.33 -6.35
C ASN A 10 -1.76 25.95 -4.95
N VAL A 11 -1.19 25.21 -3.99
CA VAL A 11 -1.04 25.65 -2.59
C VAL A 11 0.43 25.71 -2.23
N HIS A 12 0.86 26.83 -1.64
CA HIS A 12 2.21 26.99 -1.08
C HIS A 12 2.13 27.36 0.40
N ILE A 13 2.70 26.51 1.26
CA ILE A 13 2.73 26.66 2.71
C ILE A 13 4.17 27.01 3.13
N LYS A 14 4.38 28.24 3.62
CA LYS A 14 5.72 28.75 4.02
C LYS A 14 6.23 28.18 5.36
N GLY A 15 5.41 27.43 6.09
CA GLY A 15 5.77 26.86 7.38
C GLY A 15 5.51 25.37 7.44
N ASN A 16 5.38 24.83 8.66
CA ASN A 16 5.03 23.42 8.92
C ASN A 16 3.53 23.18 8.73
N VAL A 17 3.19 21.94 8.40
CA VAL A 17 1.81 21.41 8.48
C VAL A 17 1.76 20.49 9.69
N LEU A 18 1.03 20.92 10.74
CA LEU A 18 0.97 20.20 12.01
C LEU A 18 0.01 19.01 11.96
N ALA A 19 0.15 18.11 12.93
CA ALA A 19 -0.66 16.90 13.02
C ALA A 19 -2.17 17.18 13.07
N GLY A 20 -2.91 16.36 12.32
CA GLY A 20 -4.37 16.42 12.27
C GLY A 20 -4.94 17.41 11.24
N PHE A 21 -4.12 18.27 10.63
CA PHE A 21 -4.58 19.13 9.54
C PHE A 21 -4.62 18.40 8.20
N LYS A 22 -5.51 18.88 7.34
CA LYS A 22 -5.69 18.40 5.98
C LYS A 22 -5.43 19.52 4.97
N VAL A 23 -4.65 19.18 3.96
CA VAL A 23 -4.40 20.08 2.82
C VAL A 23 -4.80 19.36 1.54
N LYS A 24 -5.76 19.93 0.82
CA LYS A 24 -6.20 19.40 -0.47
C LYS A 24 -6.09 20.50 -1.53
N ALA A 25 -5.46 20.15 -2.66
CA ALA A 25 -5.30 21.02 -3.81
C ALA A 25 -5.60 20.27 -5.10
N SER A 26 -6.26 20.91 -6.05
CA SER A 26 -6.42 20.32 -7.40
C SER A 26 -5.12 20.38 -8.22
N GLY A 27 -4.25 21.34 -7.93
CA GLY A 27 -2.92 21.52 -8.52
C GLY A 27 -1.80 20.96 -7.65
N ASN A 28 -0.67 21.66 -7.59
CA ASN A 28 0.51 21.28 -6.81
C ASN A 28 0.42 21.77 -5.37
N VAL A 29 1.08 21.04 -4.46
CA VAL A 29 1.30 21.47 -3.08
C VAL A 29 2.80 21.60 -2.81
N VAL A 30 3.22 22.78 -2.32
CA VAL A 30 4.60 23.04 -1.87
C VAL A 30 4.58 23.36 -0.39
N VAL A 31 5.44 22.71 0.41
CA VAL A 31 5.59 22.98 1.85
C VAL A 31 7.06 23.25 2.15
N ASP A 32 7.36 24.44 2.67
CA ASP A 32 8.75 24.82 3.00
C ASP A 32 9.22 24.20 4.33
N GLY A 33 8.28 23.90 5.22
CA GLY A 33 8.57 23.28 6.53
C GLY A 33 8.43 21.77 6.53
N VAL A 34 8.26 21.23 7.73
CA VAL A 34 8.02 19.79 7.97
C VAL A 34 6.52 19.51 7.99
N VAL A 35 6.12 18.37 7.45
CA VAL A 35 4.76 17.84 7.59
C VAL A 35 4.75 16.85 8.76
N GLU A 36 3.92 17.12 9.79
CA GLU A 36 3.87 16.35 11.04
C GLU A 36 2.50 15.67 11.15
N GLY A 37 2.41 14.36 10.87
CA GLY A 37 1.18 13.59 11.07
C GLY A 37 -0.08 14.15 10.39
N ALA A 38 0.07 14.89 9.29
CA ALA A 38 -0.98 15.56 8.53
C ALA A 38 -1.32 14.79 7.25
N GLU A 39 -2.45 15.13 6.65
CA GLU A 39 -2.91 14.58 5.37
C GLU A 39 -2.77 15.64 4.27
N ILE A 40 -2.00 15.33 3.21
CA ILE A 40 -1.85 16.20 2.04
C ILE A 40 -2.28 15.45 0.78
N THR A 41 -3.22 16.03 0.03
CA THR A 41 -3.66 15.51 -1.26
C THR A 41 -3.48 16.56 -2.33
N ALA A 42 -2.77 16.22 -3.40
CA ALA A 42 -2.57 17.08 -4.58
C ALA A 42 -2.99 16.34 -5.86
N GLY A 43 -3.74 17.01 -6.72
CA GLY A 43 -4.01 16.51 -8.07
C GLY A 43 -2.75 16.53 -8.95
N GLY A 44 -1.82 17.46 -8.70
CA GLY A 44 -0.50 17.57 -9.29
C GLY A 44 0.60 16.96 -8.42
N ASN A 45 1.71 17.68 -8.26
CA ASN A 45 2.88 17.25 -7.51
C ASN A 45 2.83 17.71 -6.04
N ILE A 46 3.51 16.98 -5.17
CA ILE A 46 3.82 17.39 -3.79
C ILE A 46 5.32 17.62 -3.67
N ILE A 47 5.71 18.80 -3.21
CA ILE A 47 7.12 19.16 -2.98
C ILE A 47 7.26 19.58 -1.53
N LEU A 48 7.98 18.78 -0.75
CA LEU A 48 8.33 19.08 0.64
C LEU A 48 9.80 19.47 0.68
N GLN A 49 10.09 20.75 0.95
CA GLN A 49 11.48 21.26 1.05
C GLN A 49 12.26 20.58 2.20
N ARG A 50 11.53 20.05 3.16
CA ARG A 50 12.11 19.22 4.21
C ARG A 50 11.63 17.78 4.09
N GLY A 51 10.48 17.42 4.65
CA GLY A 51 9.99 16.04 4.57
C GLY A 51 8.76 15.83 5.43
N ILE A 52 8.41 14.57 5.62
CA ILE A 52 7.28 14.17 6.46
C ILE A 52 7.72 13.29 7.62
N GLN A 53 7.36 13.71 8.84
CA GLN A 53 7.34 12.90 10.04
C GLN A 53 5.88 12.49 10.31
N GLY A 54 5.50 11.34 9.78
CA GLY A 54 4.08 10.96 9.69
C GLY A 54 3.45 10.50 10.99
N MET A 55 4.22 10.14 12.03
CA MET A 55 3.71 9.66 13.33
C MET A 55 2.66 8.53 13.18
N ASN A 56 2.80 7.67 12.16
CA ASN A 56 1.86 6.64 11.76
C ASN A 56 0.44 7.14 11.34
N LYS A 57 0.26 8.44 11.18
CA LYS A 57 -1.01 9.09 10.76
C LYS A 57 -0.84 9.92 9.49
N GLY A 58 0.38 10.36 9.19
CA GLY A 58 0.68 11.20 8.04
C GLY A 58 0.43 10.49 6.71
N VAL A 59 -0.27 11.17 5.80
CA VAL A 59 -0.62 10.65 4.47
C VAL A 59 -0.28 11.70 3.42
N LEU A 60 0.47 11.30 2.40
CA LEU A 60 0.68 12.10 1.19
C LEU A 60 0.09 11.35 -0.01
N THR A 61 -0.75 12.03 -0.79
CA THR A 61 -1.30 11.47 -2.04
C THR A 61 -1.15 12.50 -3.15
N ALA A 62 -0.36 12.19 -4.17
CA ALA A 62 -0.15 13.03 -5.33
C ALA A 62 -0.60 12.32 -6.61
N GLY A 63 -1.31 13.00 -7.49
CA GLY A 63 -1.57 12.50 -8.86
C GLY A 63 -0.32 12.54 -9.74
N GLY A 64 0.67 13.38 -9.41
CA GLY A 64 1.98 13.52 -10.05
C GLY A 64 3.12 12.93 -9.21
N ASN A 65 4.24 13.65 -9.19
CA ASN A 65 5.46 13.29 -8.47
C ASN A 65 5.42 13.76 -7.00
N ILE A 66 6.21 13.08 -6.17
CA ILE A 66 6.49 13.54 -4.81
C ILE A 66 7.99 13.72 -4.65
N ALA A 67 8.41 14.91 -4.20
CA ALA A 67 9.79 15.22 -3.86
C ALA A 67 9.88 15.60 -2.37
N SER A 68 10.83 15.02 -1.64
CA SER A 68 11.04 15.29 -0.22
C SER A 68 12.46 14.92 0.21
N ASN A 69 12.98 15.49 1.32
CA ASN A 69 14.27 15.04 1.85
C ASN A 69 14.12 13.75 2.68
N PHE A 70 13.00 13.59 3.40
CA PHE A 70 12.76 12.35 4.16
C PHE A 70 11.28 11.99 4.23
N ILE A 71 11.03 10.69 4.36
CA ILE A 71 9.71 10.09 4.59
C ILE A 71 9.84 9.15 5.78
N GLU A 72 9.22 9.51 6.91
CA GLU A 72 9.31 8.74 8.15
C GLU A 72 7.92 8.45 8.73
N ASN A 73 7.65 7.18 9.08
CA ASN A 73 6.41 6.73 9.72
C ASN A 73 5.13 7.25 9.02
N ALA A 74 5.13 7.26 7.67
CA ALA A 74 4.09 7.83 6.84
C ALA A 74 3.56 6.85 5.78
N ARG A 75 2.39 7.19 5.24
CA ARG A 75 1.85 6.57 4.03
C ARG A 75 1.96 7.55 2.87
N VAL A 76 2.63 7.15 1.79
CA VAL A 76 2.91 8.02 0.64
C VAL A 76 2.52 7.30 -0.65
N ILE A 77 1.73 7.99 -1.48
CA ILE A 77 1.25 7.47 -2.77
C ILE A 77 1.50 8.53 -3.84
N ALA A 78 2.29 8.17 -4.86
CA ALA A 78 2.55 9.01 -6.03
C ALA A 78 2.01 8.35 -7.30
N GLY A 79 1.27 9.10 -8.09
CA GLY A 79 0.79 8.65 -9.41
C GLY A 79 1.90 8.57 -10.46
N LYS A 80 3.09 9.13 -10.17
CA LYS A 80 4.30 9.03 -11.00
C LYS A 80 5.51 8.61 -10.16
N ASP A 81 6.50 9.47 -9.99
CA ASP A 81 7.78 9.15 -9.37
C ASP A 81 7.88 9.72 -7.94
N ILE A 82 8.73 9.13 -7.14
CA ILE A 82 9.12 9.64 -5.82
C ILE A 82 10.63 9.85 -5.81
N ASP A 83 11.04 11.06 -5.45
CA ASP A 83 12.43 11.46 -5.21
C ASP A 83 12.60 11.86 -3.74
N THR A 84 13.54 11.22 -3.03
CA THR A 84 13.78 11.49 -1.61
C THR A 84 15.19 11.11 -1.19
N ASP A 85 15.66 11.63 -0.05
CA ASP A 85 16.97 11.25 0.50
C ASP A 85 16.88 10.07 1.48
N ALA A 86 15.69 9.83 2.07
CA ALA A 86 15.54 8.77 3.05
C ALA A 86 14.08 8.29 3.17
N ILE A 87 13.91 6.97 3.35
CA ILE A 87 12.62 6.35 3.71
C ILE A 87 12.82 5.49 4.95
N MET A 88 12.02 5.76 6.00
CA MET A 88 12.06 5.00 7.25
C MET A 88 10.66 4.58 7.69
N HIS A 89 10.50 3.29 8.01
CA HIS A 89 9.29 2.71 8.62
C HIS A 89 7.98 3.16 7.97
N SER A 90 7.98 3.32 6.64
CA SER A 90 6.89 3.94 5.90
C SER A 90 6.29 2.98 4.88
N LYS A 91 5.03 3.26 4.49
CA LYS A 91 4.38 2.59 3.37
C LYS A 91 4.39 3.55 2.18
N VAL A 92 5.26 3.27 1.21
CA VAL A 92 5.52 4.16 0.07
C VAL A 92 5.21 3.45 -1.24
N THR A 93 4.47 4.10 -2.10
CA THR A 93 4.01 3.53 -3.37
C THR A 93 4.14 4.57 -4.47
N ALA A 94 4.78 4.20 -5.59
CA ALA A 94 4.87 5.03 -6.79
C ALA A 94 4.51 4.20 -8.03
N ARG A 95 3.73 4.77 -8.94
CA ARG A 95 3.44 4.09 -10.21
C ARG A 95 4.67 4.00 -11.11
N GLY A 96 5.58 4.98 -11.04
CA GLY A 96 6.84 5.05 -11.77
C GLY A 96 8.03 4.53 -10.96
N ASN A 97 8.98 5.41 -10.69
CA ASN A 97 10.23 5.12 -9.99
C ASN A 97 10.21 5.64 -8.55
N ILE A 98 11.02 5.02 -7.70
CA ILE A 98 11.38 5.55 -6.39
C ILE A 98 12.91 5.65 -6.35
N GLU A 99 13.41 6.88 -6.29
CA GLU A 99 14.83 7.18 -6.26
C GLU A 99 15.21 7.81 -4.92
N ILE A 100 16.20 7.22 -4.26
CA ILE A 100 16.64 7.64 -2.93
C ILE A 100 18.10 8.05 -3.02
N HIS A 101 18.33 9.38 -3.12
CA HIS A 101 19.61 9.96 -3.52
C HIS A 101 20.53 10.35 -2.37
N GLY A 102 20.05 10.84 -1.26
CA GLY A 102 20.77 11.50 -0.19
C GLY A 102 22.18 10.96 0.12
N ARG A 103 22.98 11.72 0.84
CA ARG A 103 24.36 11.34 1.18
C ARG A 103 24.47 9.90 1.69
N ASN A 104 23.51 9.45 2.46
CA ASN A 104 23.40 8.09 2.95
C ASN A 104 22.35 7.27 2.17
N GLY A 105 21.40 7.90 1.48
CA GLY A 105 20.41 7.33 0.57
C GLY A 105 19.77 6.03 1.09
N TYR A 106 19.15 6.05 2.28
CA TYR A 106 18.73 4.83 2.94
C TYR A 106 17.22 4.57 2.88
N LEU A 107 16.89 3.30 2.73
CA LEU A 107 15.55 2.73 2.82
C LEU A 107 15.55 1.68 3.94
N ILE A 108 14.92 1.97 5.08
CA ILE A 108 14.95 1.09 6.25
C ILE A 108 13.53 0.88 6.80
N GLY A 109 13.11 -0.37 6.84
CA GLY A 109 11.81 -0.76 7.39
C GLY A 109 10.62 -0.35 6.53
N GLY A 110 9.50 -1.01 6.77
CA GLY A 110 8.24 -0.72 6.09
C GLY A 110 8.08 -1.44 4.75
N PHE A 111 7.24 -0.88 3.90
CA PHE A 111 6.80 -1.47 2.65
C PHE A 111 6.89 -0.44 1.52
N VAL A 112 7.76 -0.69 0.53
CA VAL A 112 8.03 0.25 -0.55
C VAL A 112 7.82 -0.44 -1.90
N ARG A 113 6.95 0.11 -2.74
CA ARG A 113 6.68 -0.42 -4.09
C ARG A 113 6.77 0.64 -5.17
N ALA A 114 7.40 0.27 -6.29
CA ALA A 114 7.45 1.07 -7.50
C ALA A 114 7.02 0.24 -8.73
N GLY A 115 6.49 0.89 -9.75
CA GLY A 115 6.18 0.21 -11.01
C GLY A 115 7.42 -0.27 -11.75
N ASN A 116 8.50 0.53 -11.77
CA ASN A 116 9.65 0.25 -12.62
C ASN A 116 10.96 0.07 -11.85
N LEU A 117 11.34 1.03 -11.00
CA LEU A 117 12.65 1.09 -10.37
C LEU A 117 12.54 1.51 -8.91
N ILE A 118 13.27 0.80 -8.05
CA ILE A 118 13.69 1.31 -6.75
C ILE A 118 15.21 1.43 -6.77
N SER A 119 15.74 2.63 -6.53
CA SER A 119 17.17 2.90 -6.45
C SER A 119 17.52 3.51 -5.10
N ALA A 120 18.44 2.89 -4.37
CA ALA A 120 18.91 3.40 -3.08
C ALA A 120 20.39 3.06 -2.88
N LYS A 121 21.07 3.81 -2.00
CA LYS A 121 22.42 3.50 -1.59
C LYS A 121 22.42 2.40 -0.53
N THR A 122 21.54 2.48 0.44
CA THR A 122 21.44 1.50 1.52
C THR A 122 20.00 0.99 1.65
N ILE A 123 19.81 -0.33 1.66
CA ILE A 123 18.50 -0.97 1.84
C ILE A 123 18.58 -1.93 3.02
N GLY A 124 17.68 -1.74 4.00
CA GLY A 124 17.70 -2.46 5.27
C GLY A 124 18.74 -1.90 6.24
N SER A 125 18.99 -2.61 7.32
CA SER A 125 19.96 -2.26 8.36
C SER A 125 20.67 -3.50 8.89
N ASP A 126 21.81 -3.31 9.54
CA ASP A 126 22.56 -4.37 10.22
C ASP A 126 21.78 -5.00 11.39
N MET A 127 20.78 -4.31 11.90
CA MET A 127 19.85 -4.84 12.92
C MET A 127 18.79 -5.81 12.34
N GLY A 128 18.80 -6.07 11.03
CA GLY A 128 17.82 -6.96 10.40
C GLY A 128 16.40 -6.39 10.36
N THR A 129 16.25 -5.07 10.26
CA THR A 129 14.95 -4.42 10.21
C THR A 129 14.10 -4.97 9.06
N ASN A 130 12.91 -5.48 9.36
CA ASN A 130 12.00 -6.01 8.34
C ASN A 130 11.65 -4.94 7.30
N THR A 131 12.13 -5.14 6.08
CA THR A 131 12.00 -4.20 4.98
C THR A 131 11.52 -4.95 3.75
N ILE A 132 10.36 -4.56 3.21
CA ILE A 132 9.77 -5.19 2.02
C ILE A 132 9.82 -4.18 0.88
N ILE A 133 10.46 -4.56 -0.21
CA ILE A 133 10.58 -3.72 -1.40
C ILE A 133 10.09 -4.50 -2.63
N GLY A 134 9.31 -3.86 -3.49
CA GLY A 134 8.73 -4.50 -4.66
C GLY A 134 8.75 -3.63 -5.91
N VAL A 135 8.93 -4.26 -7.07
CA VAL A 135 8.83 -3.62 -8.39
C VAL A 135 8.15 -4.55 -9.40
N GLY A 136 7.78 -4.01 -10.56
CA GLY A 136 7.35 -4.81 -11.71
C GLY A 136 5.84 -5.02 -11.86
N SER A 137 5.04 -4.48 -10.95
CA SER A 137 3.58 -4.50 -11.05
C SER A 137 3.02 -3.12 -10.75
N ASP A 138 1.86 -2.76 -11.33
CA ASP A 138 1.18 -1.50 -10.97
C ASP A 138 0.79 -1.52 -9.48
N PRO A 139 1.39 -0.67 -8.66
CA PRO A 139 1.18 -0.74 -7.22
C PRO A 139 -0.23 -0.29 -6.81
N GLU A 140 -0.89 0.55 -7.60
CA GLU A 140 -2.26 1.01 -7.33
C GLU A 140 -3.24 -0.15 -7.56
N LEU A 141 -3.06 -0.87 -8.67
CA LEU A 141 -3.84 -2.05 -8.99
C LEU A 141 -3.67 -3.16 -7.92
N LEU A 142 -2.45 -3.35 -7.41
CA LEU A 142 -2.20 -4.29 -6.31
C LEU A 142 -2.91 -3.88 -5.01
N ILE A 143 -2.97 -2.58 -4.69
CA ILE A 143 -3.72 -2.07 -3.53
C ILE A 143 -5.22 -2.32 -3.72
N GLU A 144 -5.75 -2.10 -4.93
CA GLU A 144 -7.15 -2.37 -5.23
C GLU A 144 -7.48 -3.86 -5.08
N LEU A 145 -6.66 -4.75 -5.64
CA LEU A 145 -6.80 -6.19 -5.51
C LEU A 145 -6.77 -6.65 -4.04
N ASP A 146 -5.84 -6.13 -3.24
CA ASP A 146 -5.77 -6.41 -1.81
C ASP A 146 -7.04 -5.96 -1.07
N ASN A 147 -7.58 -4.80 -1.41
CA ASN A 147 -8.82 -4.29 -0.82
C ASN A 147 -10.03 -5.18 -1.20
N ILE A 148 -10.14 -5.59 -2.46
CA ILE A 148 -11.20 -6.50 -2.91
C ILE A 148 -11.07 -7.85 -2.19
N MET A 149 -9.87 -8.40 -2.07
CA MET A 149 -9.62 -9.65 -1.36
C MET A 149 -10.01 -9.58 0.13
N LYS A 150 -9.69 -8.46 0.81
CA LYS A 150 -10.10 -8.21 2.19
C LYS A 150 -11.63 -8.18 2.32
N GLN A 151 -12.32 -7.58 1.35
CA GLN A 151 -13.78 -7.55 1.33
C GLN A 151 -14.36 -8.95 1.14
N ILE A 152 -13.84 -9.74 0.19
CA ILE A 152 -14.24 -11.14 -0.02
C ILE A 152 -14.05 -11.96 1.26
N ASN A 153 -12.90 -11.80 1.94
CA ASN A 153 -12.59 -12.53 3.16
C ASN A 153 -13.53 -12.15 4.32
N LYS A 154 -13.90 -10.87 4.44
CA LYS A 154 -14.86 -10.40 5.44
C LYS A 154 -16.24 -11.00 5.17
N GLU A 155 -16.77 -10.84 3.96
CA GLU A 155 -18.08 -11.35 3.57
C GLU A 155 -18.16 -12.88 3.67
N SER A 156 -17.08 -13.59 3.38
CA SER A 156 -16.98 -15.05 3.54
C SER A 156 -17.09 -15.49 5.00
N LYS A 157 -16.50 -14.73 5.94
CA LYS A 157 -16.65 -14.98 7.38
C LYS A 157 -18.09 -14.71 7.85
N ASP A 158 -18.68 -13.62 7.39
CA ASP A 158 -20.06 -13.27 7.73
C ASP A 158 -21.04 -14.33 7.21
N LYS A 159 -20.80 -14.86 5.99
CA LYS A 159 -21.56 -15.98 5.41
C LYS A 159 -21.44 -17.25 6.25
N GLU A 160 -20.22 -17.58 6.68
CA GLU A 160 -19.98 -18.77 7.55
C GLU A 160 -20.76 -18.67 8.87
N GLN A 161 -20.80 -17.50 9.49
CA GLN A 161 -21.59 -17.27 10.70
C GLN A 161 -23.10 -17.45 10.45
N LEU A 162 -23.60 -16.93 9.32
CA LEU A 162 -25.00 -17.15 8.93
C LEU A 162 -25.31 -18.62 8.66
N TYR A 163 -24.39 -19.33 8.02
CA TYR A 163 -24.53 -20.78 7.76
C TYR A 163 -24.66 -21.56 9.08
N GLN A 164 -23.82 -21.26 10.05
CA GLN A 164 -23.87 -21.89 11.38
C GLN A 164 -25.21 -21.60 12.07
N LEU A 165 -25.68 -20.34 12.02
CA LEU A 165 -26.98 -19.95 12.59
C LEU A 165 -28.13 -20.70 11.92
N ILE A 166 -28.16 -20.75 10.59
CA ILE A 166 -29.19 -21.45 9.81
C ILE A 166 -29.17 -22.94 10.16
N SER A 167 -28.00 -23.54 10.27
CA SER A 167 -27.82 -24.95 10.61
C SER A 167 -28.37 -25.27 12.02
N LEU A 168 -28.10 -24.42 13.00
CA LEU A 168 -28.63 -24.54 14.35
C LEU A 168 -30.14 -24.42 14.41
N LEU A 169 -30.73 -23.42 13.72
CA LEU A 169 -32.18 -23.22 13.68
C LEU A 169 -32.90 -24.36 12.96
N ARG A 170 -32.36 -24.89 11.86
CA ARG A 170 -32.91 -26.04 11.16
C ARG A 170 -32.86 -27.31 12.03
N ARG A 171 -31.71 -27.59 12.66
CA ARG A 171 -31.57 -28.72 13.57
C ARG A 171 -32.58 -28.65 14.72
N LYS A 172 -32.82 -27.46 15.25
CA LYS A 172 -33.85 -27.25 16.30
C LYS A 172 -35.26 -27.50 15.78
N GLN A 173 -35.55 -27.07 14.55
CA GLN A 173 -36.81 -27.35 13.87
C GLN A 173 -37.07 -28.86 13.71
N ASP A 174 -36.00 -29.60 13.31
CA ASP A 174 -36.09 -31.04 13.11
C ASP A 174 -36.30 -31.82 14.41
N THR A 175 -35.74 -31.33 15.54
CA THR A 175 -35.81 -32.02 16.84
C THR A 175 -37.07 -31.66 17.63
N GLU A 176 -37.53 -30.41 17.57
CA GLU A 176 -38.69 -29.90 18.35
C GLU A 176 -40.00 -29.83 17.53
N GLY A 177 -39.96 -30.13 16.24
CA GLY A 177 -41.11 -30.19 15.33
C GLY A 177 -41.66 -28.83 14.89
N LYS A 178 -41.54 -27.77 15.70
CA LYS A 178 -41.93 -26.38 15.37
C LYS A 178 -40.96 -25.39 15.97
N LEU A 179 -40.59 -24.37 15.19
CA LEU A 179 -39.88 -23.19 15.70
C LEU A 179 -40.89 -22.15 16.22
N GLU A 180 -40.49 -21.42 17.23
CA GLU A 180 -41.22 -20.21 17.67
C GLU A 180 -41.25 -19.18 16.54
N PRO A 181 -42.32 -18.36 16.43
CA PRO A 181 -42.46 -17.38 15.32
C PRO A 181 -41.24 -16.49 15.12
N ASP A 182 -40.64 -16.00 16.19
CA ASP A 182 -39.43 -15.14 16.13
C ASP A 182 -38.23 -15.87 15.51
N LYS A 183 -38.10 -17.17 15.79
CA LYS A 183 -37.01 -18.00 15.21
C LYS A 183 -37.27 -18.33 13.74
N VAL A 184 -38.52 -18.45 13.34
CA VAL A 184 -38.87 -18.58 11.91
C VAL A 184 -38.52 -17.32 11.15
N GLU A 185 -38.87 -16.14 11.67
CA GLU A 185 -38.47 -14.87 11.07
C GLU A 185 -36.94 -14.72 10.98
N MET A 186 -36.23 -15.06 12.06
CA MET A 186 -34.77 -15.05 12.11
C MET A 186 -34.14 -15.97 11.04
N LEU A 187 -34.67 -17.18 10.87
CA LEU A 187 -34.25 -18.14 9.85
C LEU A 187 -34.44 -17.56 8.43
N GLN A 188 -35.62 -16.98 8.17
CA GLN A 188 -35.90 -16.37 6.86
C GLN A 188 -34.98 -15.19 6.55
N LYS A 189 -34.74 -14.31 7.53
CA LYS A 189 -33.79 -13.19 7.41
C LYS A 189 -32.38 -13.69 7.16
N ALA A 190 -31.93 -14.71 7.92
CA ALA A 190 -30.58 -15.29 7.74
C ALA A 190 -30.42 -15.92 6.36
N MET A 191 -31.42 -16.66 5.87
CA MET A 191 -31.39 -17.25 4.52
C MET A 191 -31.34 -16.17 3.42
N LYS A 192 -32.14 -15.11 3.55
CA LYS A 192 -32.13 -13.98 2.61
C LYS A 192 -30.78 -13.28 2.60
N ASN A 193 -30.22 -13.01 3.79
CA ASN A 193 -28.90 -12.37 3.89
C ASN A 193 -27.78 -13.24 3.33
N MET A 194 -27.86 -14.57 3.50
CA MET A 194 -26.89 -15.51 2.91
C MET A 194 -26.89 -15.43 1.39
N ILE A 195 -28.06 -15.35 0.74
CA ILE A 195 -28.17 -15.18 -0.72
C ILE A 195 -27.57 -13.84 -1.17
N LEU A 196 -27.83 -12.77 -0.41
CA LEU A 196 -27.25 -11.44 -0.73
C LEU A 196 -25.72 -11.44 -0.62
N LEU A 197 -25.16 -12.10 0.42
CA LEU A 197 -23.72 -12.26 0.58
C LEU A 197 -23.10 -13.12 -0.53
N ASP A 198 -23.76 -14.20 -0.95
CA ASP A 198 -23.30 -15.01 -2.07
C ASP A 198 -23.18 -14.19 -3.37
N ASN A 199 -24.19 -13.40 -3.66
CA ASN A 199 -24.19 -12.52 -4.84
C ASN A 199 -23.07 -11.46 -4.73
N SER A 200 -22.87 -10.87 -3.54
CA SER A 200 -21.80 -9.88 -3.30
C SER A 200 -20.41 -10.49 -3.45
N ILE A 201 -20.17 -11.65 -2.85
CA ILE A 201 -18.91 -12.39 -2.95
C ILE A 201 -18.59 -12.75 -4.41
N ASN A 202 -19.60 -13.23 -5.17
CA ASN A 202 -19.40 -13.55 -6.58
C ASN A 202 -19.09 -12.30 -7.42
N LYS A 203 -19.76 -11.17 -7.14
CA LYS A 203 -19.46 -9.90 -7.79
C LYS A 203 -18.00 -9.47 -7.52
N HIS A 204 -17.56 -9.49 -6.25
CA HIS A 204 -16.18 -9.11 -5.90
C HIS A 204 -15.15 -10.08 -6.48
N LYS A 205 -15.46 -11.39 -6.55
CA LYS A 205 -14.57 -12.37 -7.22
C LYS A 205 -14.41 -12.07 -8.71
N ASN A 206 -15.50 -11.75 -9.40
CA ASN A 206 -15.44 -11.38 -10.82
C ASN A 206 -14.65 -10.08 -11.02
N GLU A 207 -14.85 -9.08 -10.15
CA GLU A 207 -14.08 -7.84 -10.17
C GLU A 207 -12.58 -8.10 -9.92
N TYR A 208 -12.24 -8.95 -8.96
CA TYR A 208 -10.86 -9.36 -8.67
C TYR A 208 -10.23 -10.01 -9.91
N ASN A 209 -10.90 -10.97 -10.54
CA ASN A 209 -10.39 -11.66 -11.72
C ASN A 209 -10.16 -10.69 -12.88
N ALA A 210 -11.15 -9.83 -13.20
CA ALA A 210 -11.02 -8.84 -14.27
C ALA A 210 -9.86 -7.86 -14.04
N LYS A 211 -9.66 -7.43 -12.78
CA LYS A 211 -8.53 -6.54 -12.43
C LYS A 211 -7.19 -7.29 -12.41
N SER A 212 -7.15 -8.54 -11.98
CA SER A 212 -5.91 -9.33 -11.98
C SER A 212 -5.38 -9.60 -13.40
N GLU A 213 -6.26 -9.72 -14.40
CA GLU A 213 -5.86 -9.84 -15.80
C GLU A 213 -5.21 -8.56 -16.36
N LEU A 214 -5.43 -7.41 -15.71
CA LEU A 214 -4.78 -6.14 -16.07
C LEU A 214 -3.38 -5.98 -15.48
N LEU A 215 -2.94 -6.90 -14.60
CA LEU A 215 -1.58 -6.91 -14.08
C LEU A 215 -0.61 -7.26 -15.21
N VAL A 216 -0.04 -6.22 -15.81
CA VAL A 216 1.05 -6.38 -16.78
C VAL A 216 2.35 -6.36 -16.00
N GLU A 217 3.10 -7.47 -16.07
CA GLU A 217 4.45 -7.52 -15.50
C GLU A 217 5.42 -6.66 -16.32
N ASN A 218 6.07 -5.72 -15.66
CA ASN A 218 7.18 -4.99 -16.26
C ASN A 218 8.46 -5.83 -16.13
N LYS A 219 8.87 -6.49 -17.22
CA LYS A 219 10.06 -7.34 -17.27
C LYS A 219 11.38 -6.57 -17.10
N ASP A 220 11.37 -5.26 -17.32
CA ASP A 220 12.54 -4.39 -17.17
C ASP A 220 12.63 -3.79 -15.75
N ALA A 221 11.68 -4.12 -14.88
CA ALA A 221 11.67 -3.65 -13.51
C ALA A 221 12.88 -4.17 -12.73
N ARG A 222 13.47 -3.30 -11.91
CA ARG A 222 14.69 -3.62 -11.18
C ARG A 222 14.82 -2.88 -9.87
N ILE A 223 15.58 -3.46 -8.96
CA ILE A 223 15.99 -2.83 -7.71
C ILE A 223 17.49 -2.62 -7.76
N LYS A 224 17.93 -1.37 -7.68
CA LYS A 224 19.33 -0.96 -7.78
C LYS A 224 19.87 -0.55 -6.41
N VAL A 225 20.96 -1.18 -6.01
CA VAL A 225 21.63 -0.96 -4.73
C VAL A 225 23.01 -0.35 -4.99
N ASN A 226 23.11 0.98 -4.84
CA ASN A 226 24.35 1.73 -5.11
C ASN A 226 25.38 1.67 -3.96
N GLY A 227 25.11 0.94 -2.91
CA GLY A 227 25.96 0.69 -1.75
C GLY A 227 25.69 -0.69 -1.16
N SER A 228 24.91 -0.80 -0.08
CA SER A 228 24.69 -2.06 0.62
C SER A 228 23.21 -2.43 0.78
N ILE A 229 22.91 -3.71 0.65
CA ILE A 229 21.62 -4.31 1.08
C ILE A 229 21.90 -5.32 2.19
N TYR A 230 21.04 -5.33 3.21
CA TYR A 230 21.25 -6.08 4.42
C TYR A 230 20.30 -7.27 4.57
N PRO A 231 20.62 -8.28 5.40
CA PRO A 231 19.68 -9.32 5.81
C PRO A 231 18.40 -8.75 6.42
N GLY A 232 17.28 -9.49 6.27
CA GLY A 232 15.96 -9.03 6.72
C GLY A 232 15.18 -8.26 5.65
N VAL A 233 15.79 -7.99 4.49
CA VAL A 233 15.10 -7.41 3.34
C VAL A 233 14.44 -8.52 2.53
N LYS A 234 13.15 -8.32 2.19
CA LYS A 234 12.41 -9.10 1.20
C LYS A 234 12.28 -8.30 -0.09
N ILE A 235 12.75 -8.86 -1.18
CA ILE A 235 12.60 -8.32 -2.54
C ILE A 235 11.43 -9.03 -3.22
N GLU A 236 10.60 -8.26 -3.93
CA GLU A 236 9.51 -8.75 -4.77
C GLU A 236 9.65 -8.16 -6.17
N ILE A 237 9.70 -8.99 -7.21
CA ILE A 237 9.67 -8.55 -8.62
C ILE A 237 8.55 -9.33 -9.31
N GLY A 238 7.46 -8.63 -9.68
CA GLY A 238 6.22 -9.30 -10.04
C GLY A 238 5.71 -10.16 -8.88
N ASP A 239 5.43 -11.42 -9.17
CA ASP A 239 4.94 -12.40 -8.17
C ASP A 239 6.07 -13.19 -7.48
N ILE A 240 7.31 -12.97 -7.89
CA ILE A 240 8.46 -13.73 -7.36
C ILE A 240 9.14 -12.96 -6.23
N CYS A 241 9.50 -13.67 -5.16
CA CYS A 241 10.15 -13.06 -4.01
C CYS A 241 11.51 -13.70 -3.69
N LEU A 242 12.42 -12.87 -3.17
CA LEU A 242 13.74 -13.26 -2.67
C LEU A 242 13.97 -12.66 -1.28
N PHE A 243 14.38 -13.49 -0.32
CA PHE A 243 14.82 -13.01 1.00
C PHE A 243 16.34 -12.84 1.01
N ILE A 244 16.80 -11.65 1.37
CA ILE A 244 18.22 -11.35 1.51
C ILE A 244 18.74 -11.98 2.80
N ARG A 245 19.64 -12.96 2.67
CA ARG A 245 20.24 -13.69 3.79
C ARG A 245 21.60 -13.13 4.20
N ASP A 246 22.35 -12.62 3.22
CA ASP A 246 23.68 -12.08 3.40
C ASP A 246 23.76 -10.64 2.91
N LYS A 247 24.65 -9.84 3.50
CA LYS A 247 24.93 -8.49 3.05
C LYS A 247 25.53 -8.53 1.64
N ASN A 248 24.93 -7.77 0.72
CA ASN A 248 25.44 -7.59 -0.64
C ASN A 248 25.72 -6.12 -0.91
N ASN A 249 26.69 -5.85 -1.78
CA ASN A 249 27.07 -4.48 -2.11
C ASN A 249 27.08 -4.29 -3.64
N PHE A 250 26.81 -3.05 -4.08
CA PHE A 250 26.91 -2.61 -5.48
C PHE A 250 26.29 -3.61 -6.46
N CYS A 251 24.99 -3.83 -6.34
CA CYS A 251 24.29 -4.83 -7.13
C CYS A 251 22.90 -4.34 -7.55
N GLN A 252 22.33 -5.05 -8.48
CA GLN A 252 20.92 -4.90 -8.84
C GLN A 252 20.23 -6.25 -8.84
N TYR A 253 18.91 -6.22 -8.62
CA TYR A 253 18.05 -7.39 -8.68
C TYR A 253 17.06 -7.22 -9.81
N VAL A 254 16.93 -8.24 -10.65
CA VAL A 254 16.06 -8.30 -11.82
C VAL A 254 15.37 -9.64 -11.88
N LEU A 255 14.25 -9.71 -12.60
CA LEU A 255 13.61 -10.98 -12.91
C LEU A 255 14.30 -11.58 -14.16
N LYS A 256 14.90 -12.75 -14.02
CA LYS A 256 15.54 -13.49 -15.09
C LYS A 256 15.18 -14.98 -14.99
N ASP A 257 14.73 -15.56 -16.10
CA ASP A 257 14.36 -16.98 -16.18
C ASP A 257 13.36 -17.45 -15.09
N GLY A 258 12.45 -16.54 -14.66
CA GLY A 258 11.45 -16.82 -13.63
C GLY A 258 11.95 -16.72 -12.18
N GLU A 259 13.18 -16.23 -11.97
CA GLU A 259 13.77 -16.07 -10.64
C GLU A 259 14.28 -14.64 -10.44
N VAL A 260 14.24 -14.16 -9.19
CA VAL A 260 14.88 -12.88 -8.82
C VAL A 260 16.39 -13.11 -8.74
N THR A 261 17.11 -12.58 -9.71
CA THR A 261 18.56 -12.79 -9.87
C THR A 261 19.32 -11.52 -9.51
N ARG A 262 20.41 -11.70 -8.74
CA ARG A 262 21.38 -10.63 -8.45
C ARG A 262 22.36 -10.47 -9.60
N ILE A 263 22.58 -9.25 -10.06
CA ILE A 263 23.60 -8.88 -11.05
C ILE A 263 24.47 -7.78 -10.41
N ASN A 264 25.76 -7.76 -10.72
CA ASN A 264 26.65 -6.66 -10.30
C ASN A 264 26.31 -5.39 -11.11
N LEU A 265 26.50 -4.22 -10.47
CA LEU A 265 26.35 -2.91 -11.12
C LEU A 265 27.51 -2.63 -12.06
#